data_b7449ce9a2f6a4e8e8731eaf64417963
#
_entry.id   b7449ce9a2f6a4e8e8731eaf64417963
#
_cell.length_a   1.000
_cell.length_b   1.000
_cell.length_c   1.000
_cell.angle_alpha   90.00
_cell.angle_beta   90.00
_cell.angle_gamma   90.00
#
_symmetry.space_group_name_H-M   'P 1'
#
loop_
_entity.id
_entity.type
_entity.pdbx_description
1 polymer ?
#
loop_
_entity_poly.entity_id
_entity_poly.type
_entity_poly.pdbx_seq_one_letter_code
_entity_poly.pdbx_strand_id
1 'polypeptide(L)'
;MSARGTWASSAKGTDVVTTRALLLENIHPDASARMAKEGYQVDTLTRALGEDELIEAVDGVNLLGIRSGTQITGRVLDAAPDLVAIGAFCIGVNQIDVAAASRRGVAVFNAPFSNTRSVVELALAEIIAMARRLPVKNAQMHAGHWDKSAAGSHEVRGRKLGIVGYGNIGTQLSVLAENLGMSVYFYDIADKLALGNARRCSTLTELLESVETVTLHVDGRDGNHGFFGAAEFAAMRPRSLFLNLSRGFVVDHAALRRNIESGHIAGASIDVFPAEPKGRGDEFVSELRGLPNVILTPHIGGSTEEAQQDIGEFVAGKLADYMASGATSLSVNMPGIALPAGSGMHRLVHLHQNVPGVLASINRVLAEHGVNVESQLLGTRDEYGYVLTDIGSEYGEDVLAELSAMPVTIRLRTLCSP
;
A
#
# COMPACT_ATOMS: atom_id res chain seq x y z
N MET A 1 -30.15 -17.17 -4.16
CA MET A 1 -29.57 -18.49 -3.82
C MET A 1 -28.13 -18.44 -4.29
N SER A 2 -27.22 -18.07 -3.38
CA SER A 2 -25.78 -17.89 -3.67
C SER A 2 -25.09 -19.25 -3.47
N ALA A 3 -24.46 -19.78 -4.50
CA ALA A 3 -23.63 -20.96 -4.42
C ALA A 3 -22.39 -20.64 -3.55
N ARG A 4 -22.35 -21.23 -2.36
CA ARG A 4 -21.19 -21.17 -1.46
C ARG A 4 -20.14 -22.14 -2.00
N GLY A 5 -19.03 -21.61 -2.52
CA GLY A 5 -17.93 -22.42 -3.02
C GLY A 5 -17.17 -23.11 -1.87
N THR A 6 -17.31 -24.39 -1.77
CA THR A 6 -16.50 -25.26 -0.91
C THR A 6 -15.33 -25.80 -1.72
N TRP A 7 -14.12 -25.41 -1.40
CA TRP A 7 -12.91 -26.03 -1.91
C TRP A 7 -12.49 -27.14 -0.92
N ALA A 8 -12.97 -28.36 -1.19
CA ALA A 8 -12.43 -29.56 -0.57
C ALA A 8 -11.39 -30.15 -1.56
N SER A 9 -10.12 -30.13 -1.21
CA SER A 9 -9.13 -30.97 -1.87
C SER A 9 -9.44 -32.43 -1.45
N SER A 10 -10.10 -33.21 -2.30
CA SER A 10 -10.34 -34.62 -2.04
C SER A 10 -9.03 -35.41 -2.12
N ALA A 11 -8.65 -36.03 -1.01
CA ALA A 11 -7.59 -37.00 -0.97
C ALA A 11 -8.06 -38.34 -1.61
N LYS A 12 -8.20 -38.36 -2.94
CA LYS A 12 -8.16 -39.59 -3.78
C LYS A 12 -8.17 -39.18 -5.26
N GLY A 13 -6.99 -39.25 -5.87
CA GLY A 13 -6.84 -39.05 -7.32
C GLY A 13 -5.99 -37.82 -7.64
N THR A 14 -4.89 -38.06 -8.30
CA THR A 14 -3.84 -37.16 -8.70
C THR A 14 -4.25 -36.11 -9.74
N ASP A 15 -5.14 -35.21 -9.39
CA ASP A 15 -5.21 -33.91 -10.04
C ASP A 15 -4.73 -32.87 -9.02
N VAL A 16 -3.44 -32.57 -9.09
CA VAL A 16 -2.87 -31.42 -8.40
C VAL A 16 -3.56 -30.20 -8.99
N VAL A 17 -4.57 -29.66 -8.28
CA VAL A 17 -5.18 -28.39 -8.69
C VAL A 17 -4.08 -27.33 -8.61
N THR A 18 -3.51 -27.04 -9.78
CA THR A 18 -2.42 -26.07 -9.87
C THR A 18 -2.96 -24.68 -9.58
N THR A 19 -2.44 -24.03 -8.54
CA THR A 19 -2.78 -22.64 -8.22
C THR A 19 -2.45 -21.74 -9.40
N ARG A 20 -3.45 -21.01 -9.92
CA ARG A 20 -3.29 -20.04 -11.00
C ARG A 20 -3.15 -18.64 -10.46
N ALA A 21 -2.11 -17.94 -10.90
CA ALA A 21 -1.85 -16.55 -10.59
C ALA A 21 -1.87 -15.71 -11.87
N LEU A 22 -2.57 -14.57 -11.85
CA LEU A 22 -2.57 -13.58 -12.92
C LEU A 22 -1.92 -12.29 -12.40
N LEU A 23 -0.82 -11.86 -13.03
CA LEU A 23 -0.09 -10.64 -12.68
C LEU A 23 -0.24 -9.61 -13.81
N LEU A 24 -0.74 -8.42 -13.48
CA LEU A 24 -1.02 -7.33 -14.43
C LEU A 24 -0.02 -6.17 -14.29
N GLU A 25 -0.03 -5.25 -15.26
CA GLU A 25 0.63 -3.95 -15.18
C GLU A 25 2.17 -4.04 -15.07
N ASN A 26 2.78 -4.99 -15.76
CA ASN A 26 4.24 -5.13 -15.78
C ASN A 26 4.85 -5.23 -14.36
N ILE A 27 4.24 -6.04 -13.49
CA ILE A 27 4.82 -6.39 -12.18
C ILE A 27 6.23 -6.98 -12.41
N HIS A 28 7.17 -6.65 -11.49
CA HIS A 28 8.57 -7.08 -11.64
C HIS A 28 8.70 -8.60 -11.82
N PRO A 29 9.56 -9.07 -12.72
CA PRO A 29 9.69 -10.51 -13.03
C PRO A 29 10.03 -11.40 -11.82
N ASP A 30 10.71 -10.87 -10.80
CA ASP A 30 11.03 -11.64 -9.59
C ASP A 30 9.78 -12.10 -8.85
N ALA A 31 8.66 -11.35 -8.94
CA ALA A 31 7.38 -11.79 -8.39
C ALA A 31 6.89 -13.08 -9.06
N SER A 32 6.88 -13.11 -10.41
CA SER A 32 6.46 -14.30 -11.15
C SER A 32 7.43 -15.47 -10.94
N ALA A 33 8.74 -15.21 -10.89
CA ALA A 33 9.76 -16.22 -10.62
C ALA A 33 9.60 -16.82 -9.21
N ARG A 34 9.30 -16.00 -8.19
CA ARG A 34 9.03 -16.48 -6.84
C ARG A 34 7.79 -17.36 -6.79
N MET A 35 6.67 -16.91 -7.39
CA MET A 35 5.43 -17.68 -7.40
C MET A 35 5.57 -19.00 -8.18
N ALA A 36 6.34 -19.00 -9.28
CA ALA A 36 6.63 -20.22 -10.03
C ALA A 36 7.45 -21.24 -9.22
N LYS A 37 8.36 -20.79 -8.34
CA LYS A 37 9.08 -21.67 -7.39
C LYS A 37 8.17 -22.37 -6.40
N GLU A 38 7.04 -21.75 -6.05
CA GLU A 38 6.00 -22.36 -5.21
C GLU A 38 5.09 -23.33 -6.00
N GLY A 39 5.38 -23.55 -7.29
CA GLY A 39 4.60 -24.45 -8.15
C GLY A 39 3.34 -23.82 -8.76
N TYR A 40 3.19 -22.50 -8.72
CA TYR A 40 2.02 -21.82 -9.29
C TYR A 40 2.17 -21.65 -10.79
N GLN A 41 1.06 -21.77 -11.52
CA GLN A 41 0.98 -21.35 -12.91
C GLN A 41 0.79 -19.84 -12.95
N VAL A 42 1.72 -19.10 -13.51
CA VAL A 42 1.73 -17.64 -13.50
C VAL A 42 1.55 -17.09 -14.90
N ASP A 43 0.44 -16.40 -15.13
CA ASP A 43 0.17 -15.62 -16.33
C ASP A 43 0.50 -14.14 -16.07
N THR A 44 1.15 -13.46 -17.02
CA THR A 44 1.57 -12.06 -16.86
C THR A 44 1.07 -11.19 -18.01
N LEU A 45 0.60 -10.00 -17.70
CA LEU A 45 0.25 -8.97 -18.68
C LEU A 45 0.94 -7.64 -18.34
N THR A 46 1.41 -6.94 -19.35
CA THR A 46 2.15 -5.67 -19.19
C THR A 46 1.25 -4.45 -19.02
N ARG A 47 -0.06 -4.59 -19.21
CA ARG A 47 -1.05 -3.51 -19.16
C ARG A 47 -2.06 -3.70 -18.03
N ALA A 48 -2.72 -2.63 -17.66
CA ALA A 48 -3.95 -2.68 -16.89
C ALA A 48 -5.10 -3.22 -17.76
N LEU A 49 -6.07 -3.87 -17.14
CA LEU A 49 -7.29 -4.33 -17.79
C LEU A 49 -8.47 -3.42 -17.41
N GLY A 50 -9.37 -3.20 -18.37
CA GLY A 50 -10.68 -2.65 -18.09
C GLY A 50 -11.56 -3.64 -17.32
N GLU A 51 -12.64 -3.15 -16.69
CA GLU A 51 -13.49 -3.99 -15.83
C GLU A 51 -14.01 -5.24 -16.56
N ASP A 52 -14.56 -5.07 -17.77
CA ASP A 52 -15.15 -6.20 -18.52
C ASP A 52 -14.07 -7.20 -19.00
N GLU A 53 -12.89 -6.71 -19.45
CA GLU A 53 -11.75 -7.58 -19.78
C GLU A 53 -11.24 -8.36 -18.56
N LEU A 54 -11.23 -7.70 -17.40
CA LEU A 54 -10.78 -8.33 -16.15
C LEU A 54 -11.76 -9.41 -15.70
N ILE A 55 -13.06 -9.19 -15.84
CA ILE A 55 -14.10 -10.19 -15.55
C ILE A 55 -13.87 -11.48 -16.35
N GLU A 56 -13.48 -11.36 -17.63
CA GLU A 56 -13.16 -12.53 -18.46
C GLU A 56 -11.83 -13.18 -18.03
N ALA A 57 -10.84 -12.37 -17.64
CA ALA A 57 -9.49 -12.85 -17.34
C ALA A 57 -9.37 -13.54 -15.96
N VAL A 58 -10.27 -13.26 -15.00
CA VAL A 58 -10.21 -13.82 -13.63
C VAL A 58 -10.87 -15.20 -13.49
N ASP A 59 -11.42 -15.76 -14.55
CA ASP A 59 -12.00 -17.11 -14.51
C ASP A 59 -10.95 -18.16 -14.16
N GLY A 60 -11.20 -18.93 -13.09
CA GLY A 60 -10.29 -19.93 -12.54
C GLY A 60 -8.98 -19.37 -11.94
N VAL A 61 -8.87 -18.05 -11.71
CA VAL A 61 -7.70 -17.41 -11.07
C VAL A 61 -7.84 -17.46 -9.56
N ASN A 62 -6.79 -17.93 -8.89
CA ASN A 62 -6.72 -18.01 -7.42
C ASN A 62 -6.03 -16.79 -6.80
N LEU A 63 -5.00 -16.27 -7.48
CA LEU A 63 -4.20 -15.13 -7.02
C LEU A 63 -4.17 -14.06 -8.10
N LEU A 64 -4.55 -12.83 -7.75
CA LEU A 64 -4.54 -11.70 -8.68
C LEU A 64 -3.53 -10.64 -8.21
N GLY A 65 -2.55 -10.32 -9.04
CA GLY A 65 -1.59 -9.24 -8.81
C GLY A 65 -1.90 -8.03 -9.68
N ILE A 66 -2.03 -6.88 -9.07
CA ILE A 66 -2.25 -5.58 -9.76
C ILE A 66 -1.29 -4.51 -9.25
N ARG A 67 -1.19 -3.40 -9.96
CA ARG A 67 -0.58 -2.16 -9.45
C ARG A 67 -1.66 -1.10 -9.22
N SER A 68 -1.47 0.11 -9.71
CA SER A 68 -2.37 1.24 -9.44
C SER A 68 -3.42 1.49 -10.53
N GLY A 69 -3.27 0.90 -11.70
CA GLY A 69 -4.12 1.19 -12.87
C GLY A 69 -5.41 0.35 -12.93
N THR A 70 -5.35 -0.93 -12.53
CA THR A 70 -6.48 -1.86 -12.60
C THR A 70 -7.43 -1.66 -11.43
N GLN A 71 -8.73 -1.54 -11.71
CA GLN A 71 -9.76 -1.39 -10.68
C GLN A 71 -10.41 -2.74 -10.35
N ILE A 72 -10.39 -3.13 -9.08
CA ILE A 72 -11.06 -4.34 -8.56
C ILE A 72 -12.36 -3.93 -7.88
N THR A 73 -13.42 -3.98 -8.66
CA THR A 73 -14.78 -3.64 -8.20
C THR A 73 -15.51 -4.84 -7.62
N GLY A 74 -16.67 -4.61 -6.99
CA GLY A 74 -17.56 -5.69 -6.56
C GLY A 74 -17.97 -6.63 -7.70
N ARG A 75 -18.16 -6.11 -8.95
CA ARG A 75 -18.49 -6.92 -10.13
C ARG A 75 -17.38 -7.89 -10.50
N VAL A 76 -16.13 -7.43 -10.48
CA VAL A 76 -14.96 -8.29 -10.75
C VAL A 76 -14.87 -9.40 -9.69
N LEU A 77 -15.06 -9.05 -8.42
CA LEU A 77 -15.03 -10.03 -7.33
C LEU A 77 -16.20 -11.04 -7.38
N ASP A 78 -17.37 -10.63 -7.89
CA ASP A 78 -18.50 -11.54 -8.13
C ASP A 78 -18.21 -12.54 -9.26
N ALA A 79 -17.44 -12.14 -10.25
CA ALA A 79 -17.05 -12.98 -11.38
C ALA A 79 -15.85 -13.92 -11.05
N ALA A 80 -15.19 -13.75 -9.91
CA ALA A 80 -14.00 -14.48 -9.52
C ALA A 80 -14.24 -15.39 -8.28
N PRO A 81 -15.05 -16.45 -8.38
CA PRO A 81 -15.38 -17.31 -7.23
C PRO A 81 -14.15 -18.03 -6.66
N ASP A 82 -13.17 -18.32 -7.52
CA ASP A 82 -11.95 -19.04 -7.18
C ASP A 82 -10.87 -18.17 -6.58
N LEU A 83 -11.06 -16.85 -6.62
CA LEU A 83 -10.08 -15.89 -6.11
C LEU A 83 -9.92 -16.01 -4.59
N VAL A 84 -8.69 -16.23 -4.15
CA VAL A 84 -8.33 -16.43 -2.73
C VAL A 84 -7.65 -15.20 -2.16
N ALA A 85 -6.77 -14.55 -2.95
CA ALA A 85 -6.10 -13.36 -2.52
C ALA A 85 -5.76 -12.41 -3.67
N ILE A 86 -5.64 -11.13 -3.33
CA ILE A 86 -5.20 -10.04 -4.21
C ILE A 86 -3.91 -9.46 -3.65
N GLY A 87 -2.90 -9.32 -4.51
CA GLY A 87 -1.68 -8.57 -4.25
C GLY A 87 -1.71 -7.21 -4.95
N ALA A 88 -1.72 -6.13 -4.19
CA ALA A 88 -1.45 -4.79 -4.70
C ALA A 88 0.06 -4.55 -4.69
N PHE A 89 0.71 -4.65 -5.85
CA PHE A 89 2.15 -4.42 -6.02
C PHE A 89 2.47 -2.91 -6.01
N CYS A 90 1.98 -2.23 -4.98
CA CYS A 90 2.15 -0.81 -4.69
C CYS A 90 1.77 -0.55 -3.22
N ILE A 91 1.88 0.69 -2.75
CA ILE A 91 1.45 1.05 -1.38
C ILE A 91 -0.07 1.22 -1.29
N GLY A 92 -0.67 1.97 -2.23
CA GLY A 92 -2.09 2.30 -2.22
C GLY A 92 -2.97 1.10 -2.54
N VAL A 93 -4.17 1.07 -1.98
CA VAL A 93 -5.20 0.05 -2.25
C VAL A 93 -6.54 0.66 -2.67
N ASN A 94 -6.55 1.95 -3.02
CA ASN A 94 -7.77 2.69 -3.39
C ASN A 94 -8.45 2.13 -4.66
N GLN A 95 -7.71 1.40 -5.48
CA GLN A 95 -8.18 0.72 -6.69
C GLN A 95 -8.89 -0.61 -6.39
N ILE A 96 -8.97 -1.03 -5.12
CA ILE A 96 -9.60 -2.30 -4.71
C ILE A 96 -10.81 -1.99 -3.83
N ASP A 97 -11.98 -2.54 -4.15
CA ASP A 97 -13.11 -2.59 -3.21
C ASP A 97 -12.79 -3.58 -2.07
N VAL A 98 -12.02 -3.07 -1.10
CA VAL A 98 -11.53 -3.84 0.04
C VAL A 98 -12.69 -4.40 0.87
N ALA A 99 -13.80 -3.67 1.00
CA ALA A 99 -14.97 -4.13 1.74
C ALA A 99 -15.67 -5.30 1.02
N ALA A 100 -15.80 -5.23 -0.30
CA ALA A 100 -16.33 -6.34 -1.09
C ALA A 100 -15.41 -7.58 -1.05
N ALA A 101 -14.07 -7.40 -1.08
CA ALA A 101 -13.11 -8.47 -0.93
C ALA A 101 -13.26 -9.18 0.44
N SER A 102 -13.40 -8.41 1.53
CA SER A 102 -13.61 -8.93 2.88
C SER A 102 -14.88 -9.78 2.98
N ARG A 103 -16.00 -9.28 2.45
CA ARG A 103 -17.28 -10.02 2.45
C ARG A 103 -17.22 -11.35 1.70
N ARG A 104 -16.30 -11.50 0.73
CA ARG A 104 -16.10 -12.74 -0.06
C ARG A 104 -14.96 -13.60 0.47
N GLY A 105 -14.31 -13.17 1.54
CA GLY A 105 -13.19 -13.90 2.11
C GLY A 105 -11.94 -13.88 1.24
N VAL A 106 -11.77 -12.84 0.43
CA VAL A 106 -10.57 -12.61 -0.39
C VAL A 106 -9.60 -11.73 0.41
N ALA A 107 -8.40 -12.25 0.69
CA ALA A 107 -7.38 -11.52 1.40
C ALA A 107 -6.70 -10.49 0.48
N VAL A 108 -6.41 -9.31 1.00
CA VAL A 108 -5.70 -8.26 0.24
C VAL A 108 -4.37 -7.96 0.92
N PHE A 109 -3.29 -8.00 0.14
CA PHE A 109 -1.94 -7.64 0.58
C PHE A 109 -1.39 -6.50 -0.28
N ASN A 110 -0.59 -5.65 0.31
CA ASN A 110 0.12 -4.57 -0.40
C ASN A 110 1.58 -4.50 0.06
N ALA A 111 2.35 -3.55 -0.49
CA ALA A 111 3.75 -3.30 -0.13
C ALA A 111 3.89 -1.97 0.63
N PRO A 112 3.60 -1.92 1.95
CA PRO A 112 3.52 -0.65 2.67
C PRO A 112 4.88 0.01 2.93
N PHE A 113 6.00 -0.66 2.70
CA PHE A 113 7.34 -0.19 3.10
C PHE A 113 8.40 -0.24 1.99
N SER A 114 8.19 -1.03 0.93
CA SER A 114 9.23 -1.43 -0.02
C SER A 114 9.77 -0.29 -0.89
N ASN A 115 9.06 0.83 -1.01
CA ASN A 115 9.53 2.00 -1.75
C ASN A 115 9.92 3.18 -0.86
N THR A 116 9.97 3.00 0.45
CA THR A 116 10.25 4.09 1.41
C THR A 116 11.54 4.82 1.07
N ARG A 117 12.61 4.07 0.77
CA ARG A 117 13.92 4.64 0.44
C ARG A 117 13.89 5.49 -0.82
N SER A 118 13.24 5.03 -1.87
CA SER A 118 13.12 5.74 -3.14
C SER A 118 12.45 7.11 -2.98
N VAL A 119 11.31 7.15 -2.25
CA VAL A 119 10.61 8.40 -1.96
C VAL A 119 11.48 9.38 -1.16
N VAL A 120 12.21 8.87 -0.17
CA VAL A 120 13.10 9.69 0.67
C VAL A 120 14.23 10.31 -0.15
N GLU A 121 14.84 9.53 -1.03
CA GLU A 121 15.92 10.03 -1.90
C GLU A 121 15.42 11.09 -2.88
N LEU A 122 14.26 10.88 -3.49
CA LEU A 122 13.64 11.89 -4.35
C LEU A 122 13.34 13.16 -3.56
N ALA A 123 12.72 13.07 -2.38
CA ALA A 123 12.43 14.24 -1.54
C ALA A 123 13.68 15.03 -1.20
N LEU A 124 14.77 14.37 -0.81
CA LEU A 124 16.04 15.03 -0.50
C LEU A 124 16.66 15.70 -1.73
N ALA A 125 16.65 15.03 -2.89
CA ALA A 125 17.14 15.59 -4.14
C ALA A 125 16.37 16.87 -4.51
N GLU A 126 15.04 16.84 -4.39
CA GLU A 126 14.16 17.95 -4.69
C GLU A 126 14.32 19.12 -3.70
N ILE A 127 14.45 18.85 -2.40
CA ILE A 127 14.76 19.87 -1.39
C ILE A 127 16.04 20.61 -1.76
N ILE A 128 17.10 19.87 -2.09
CA ILE A 128 18.39 20.46 -2.48
C ILE A 128 18.26 21.22 -3.80
N ALA A 129 17.60 20.64 -4.80
CA ALA A 129 17.40 21.25 -6.12
C ALA A 129 16.66 22.59 -6.02
N MET A 130 15.58 22.65 -5.23
CA MET A 130 14.82 23.88 -5.03
C MET A 130 15.59 24.91 -4.20
N ALA A 131 16.27 24.49 -3.12
CA ALA A 131 17.10 25.40 -2.31
C ALA A 131 18.22 26.06 -3.15
N ARG A 132 18.76 25.32 -4.13
CA ARG A 132 19.78 25.78 -5.07
C ARG A 132 19.18 26.44 -6.33
N ARG A 133 17.86 26.45 -6.48
CA ARG A 133 17.14 26.93 -7.67
C ARG A 133 17.61 26.25 -8.97
N LEU A 134 17.96 24.96 -8.89
CA LEU A 134 18.47 24.20 -10.02
C LEU A 134 17.50 24.18 -11.22
N PRO A 135 16.16 24.02 -11.05
CA PRO A 135 15.24 24.04 -12.19
C PRO A 135 15.33 25.33 -13.01
N VAL A 136 15.39 26.48 -12.33
CA VAL A 136 15.49 27.80 -12.98
C VAL A 136 16.85 27.96 -13.65
N LYS A 137 17.93 27.64 -12.94
CA LYS A 137 19.31 27.80 -13.49
C LYS A 137 19.55 26.87 -14.68
N ASN A 138 19.04 25.63 -14.61
CA ASN A 138 19.12 24.68 -15.71
C ASN A 138 18.37 25.19 -16.95
N ALA A 139 17.12 25.65 -16.78
CA ALA A 139 16.33 26.21 -17.89
C ALA A 139 17.00 27.43 -18.52
N GLN A 140 17.56 28.34 -17.72
CA GLN A 140 18.32 29.50 -18.21
C GLN A 140 19.53 29.08 -19.05
N MET A 141 20.32 28.10 -18.60
CA MET A 141 21.48 27.59 -19.33
C MET A 141 21.07 26.97 -20.67
N HIS A 142 20.00 26.18 -20.72
CA HIS A 142 19.47 25.62 -21.97
C HIS A 142 18.94 26.71 -22.92
N ALA A 143 18.48 27.84 -22.38
CA ALA A 143 18.09 29.03 -23.15
C ALA A 143 19.27 29.95 -23.53
N GLY A 144 20.52 29.57 -23.21
CA GLY A 144 21.72 30.33 -23.53
C GLY A 144 22.03 31.49 -22.55
N HIS A 145 21.39 31.56 -21.40
CA HIS A 145 21.61 32.59 -20.40
C HIS A 145 22.58 32.14 -19.31
N TRP A 146 23.66 32.90 -19.13
CA TRP A 146 24.70 32.65 -18.12
C TRP A 146 24.49 33.55 -16.89
N ASP A 147 23.92 32.99 -15.82
CA ASP A 147 23.68 33.71 -14.57
C ASP A 147 24.33 33.00 -13.36
N LYS A 148 25.40 33.61 -12.82
CA LYS A 148 26.17 33.16 -11.64
C LYS A 148 25.62 33.68 -10.31
N SER A 149 24.54 34.48 -10.33
CA SER A 149 23.98 35.08 -9.11
C SER A 149 23.64 34.02 -8.06
N ALA A 150 24.05 34.28 -6.82
CA ALA A 150 23.68 33.49 -5.65
C ALA A 150 22.31 33.91 -5.07
N ALA A 151 21.63 34.90 -5.67
CA ALA A 151 20.37 35.42 -5.15
C ALA A 151 19.29 34.33 -5.01
N GLY A 152 18.81 34.14 -3.79
CA GLY A 152 17.79 33.14 -3.46
C GLY A 152 18.26 31.69 -3.50
N SER A 153 19.56 31.43 -3.68
CA SER A 153 20.16 30.09 -3.57
C SER A 153 20.72 29.87 -2.17
N HIS A 154 20.42 28.74 -1.57
CA HIS A 154 20.79 28.43 -0.19
C HIS A 154 21.42 27.04 -0.07
N GLU A 155 22.27 26.86 0.94
CA GLU A 155 22.64 25.52 1.43
C GLU A 155 21.48 24.96 2.26
N VAL A 156 21.38 23.63 2.33
CA VAL A 156 20.40 22.97 3.21
C VAL A 156 20.91 22.82 4.64
N ARG A 157 22.23 22.83 4.83
CA ARG A 157 22.86 22.77 6.16
C ARG A 157 22.38 23.95 7.03
N GLY A 158 21.94 23.62 8.25
CA GLY A 158 21.42 24.60 9.22
C GLY A 158 19.98 25.04 8.96
N ARG A 159 19.36 24.63 7.83
CA ARG A 159 17.95 24.96 7.56
C ARG A 159 17.01 24.02 8.30
N LYS A 160 15.81 24.50 8.55
CA LYS A 160 14.77 23.77 9.26
C LYS A 160 13.83 23.07 8.27
N LEU A 161 13.71 21.74 8.42
CA LEU A 161 12.79 20.90 7.66
C LEU A 161 11.58 20.53 8.53
N GLY A 162 10.38 20.77 8.06
CA GLY A 162 9.12 20.34 8.65
C GLY A 162 8.56 19.14 7.90
N ILE A 163 8.32 18.07 8.63
CA ILE A 163 7.75 16.82 8.10
C ILE A 163 6.32 16.68 8.64
N VAL A 164 5.33 16.68 7.75
CA VAL A 164 3.93 16.42 8.09
C VAL A 164 3.60 14.97 7.76
N GLY A 165 3.34 14.16 8.80
CA GLY A 165 3.25 12.71 8.72
C GLY A 165 4.59 12.03 9.02
N TYR A 166 4.76 11.57 10.27
CA TYR A 166 6.00 10.95 10.76
C TYR A 166 5.87 9.42 10.79
N GLY A 167 5.43 8.87 9.63
CA GLY A 167 5.37 7.44 9.35
C GLY A 167 6.71 6.90 8.82
N ASN A 168 6.66 5.82 8.02
CA ASN A 168 7.88 5.16 7.49
C ASN A 168 8.77 6.09 6.65
N ILE A 169 8.17 6.87 5.77
CA ILE A 169 8.89 7.83 4.92
C ILE A 169 9.40 8.99 5.77
N GLY A 170 8.53 9.61 6.57
CA GLY A 170 8.89 10.78 7.38
C GLY A 170 10.01 10.50 8.37
N THR A 171 10.01 9.33 9.02
CA THR A 171 11.07 8.92 9.96
C THR A 171 12.39 8.68 9.24
N GLN A 172 12.40 8.00 8.10
CA GLN A 172 13.63 7.77 7.35
C GLN A 172 14.18 9.08 6.76
N LEU A 173 13.30 9.94 6.24
CA LEU A 173 13.68 11.27 5.76
C LEU A 173 14.32 12.12 6.87
N SER A 174 13.78 12.07 8.09
CA SER A 174 14.32 12.85 9.20
C SER A 174 15.78 12.50 9.50
N VAL A 175 16.10 11.20 9.52
CA VAL A 175 17.46 10.71 9.77
C VAL A 175 18.43 11.15 8.67
N LEU A 176 18.02 11.05 7.40
CA LEU A 176 18.88 11.45 6.28
C LEU A 176 19.02 12.97 6.15
N ALA A 177 17.98 13.74 6.45
CA ALA A 177 18.04 15.20 6.47
C ALA A 177 18.98 15.71 7.60
N GLU A 178 18.94 15.06 8.76
CA GLU A 178 19.89 15.34 9.86
C GLU A 178 21.34 15.12 9.41
N ASN A 179 21.62 14.04 8.68
CA ASN A 179 22.96 13.75 8.15
C ASN A 179 23.45 14.82 7.14
N LEU A 180 22.53 15.55 6.49
CA LEU A 180 22.84 16.72 5.68
C LEU A 180 23.00 18.02 6.51
N GLY A 181 22.90 17.93 7.83
CA GLY A 181 23.01 19.06 8.74
C GLY A 181 21.75 19.91 8.86
N MET A 182 20.58 19.38 8.48
CA MET A 182 19.30 20.06 8.69
C MET A 182 18.79 19.87 10.13
N SER A 183 18.02 20.83 10.63
CA SER A 183 17.26 20.71 11.88
C SER A 183 15.85 20.23 11.54
N VAL A 184 15.46 19.05 12.04
CA VAL A 184 14.20 18.44 11.67
C VAL A 184 13.11 18.74 12.70
N TYR A 185 11.93 19.11 12.22
CA TYR A 185 10.69 19.25 12.99
C TYR A 185 9.63 18.36 12.36
N PHE A 186 8.71 17.81 13.15
CA PHE A 186 7.63 17.02 12.60
C PHE A 186 6.30 17.23 13.34
N TYR A 187 5.22 17.01 12.61
CA TYR A 187 3.86 16.92 13.13
C TYR A 187 3.21 15.62 12.67
N ASP A 188 2.59 14.91 13.59
CA ASP A 188 1.77 13.72 13.31
C ASP A 188 0.57 13.71 14.28
N ILE A 189 -0.59 13.23 13.80
CA ILE A 189 -1.79 13.08 14.62
C ILE A 189 -1.64 12.00 15.70
N ALA A 190 -0.79 10.99 15.44
CA ALA A 190 -0.44 9.95 16.40
C ALA A 190 0.77 10.36 17.23
N ASP A 191 0.89 9.76 18.40
CA ASP A 191 2.10 9.90 19.21
C ASP A 191 3.23 9.08 18.58
N LYS A 192 4.29 9.76 18.12
CA LYS A 192 5.43 9.18 17.43
C LYS A 192 6.72 9.46 18.18
N LEU A 193 7.57 8.45 18.26
CA LEU A 193 8.91 8.62 18.83
C LEU A 193 9.78 9.44 17.88
N ALA A 194 10.36 10.53 18.39
CA ALA A 194 11.32 11.34 17.64
C ALA A 194 12.64 10.58 17.45
N LEU A 195 13.18 10.58 16.22
CA LEU A 195 14.46 9.99 15.88
C LEU A 195 15.51 11.08 15.68
N GLY A 196 16.74 10.84 16.12
CA GLY A 196 17.87 11.76 15.96
C GLY A 196 17.59 13.15 16.56
N ASN A 197 17.83 14.21 15.80
CA ASN A 197 17.59 15.60 16.20
C ASN A 197 16.12 16.06 15.99
N ALA A 198 15.23 15.19 15.50
CA ALA A 198 13.86 15.55 15.17
C ALA A 198 13.08 16.03 16.40
N ARG A 199 12.34 17.12 16.24
CA ARG A 199 11.51 17.74 17.30
C ARG A 199 10.05 17.69 16.92
N ARG A 200 9.22 17.13 17.80
CA ARG A 200 7.79 17.11 17.60
C ARG A 200 7.19 18.50 17.86
N CYS A 201 6.35 18.97 16.94
CA CYS A 201 5.48 20.11 17.13
C CYS A 201 4.10 19.64 17.64
N SER A 202 3.50 20.40 18.56
CA SER A 202 2.20 20.06 19.14
C SER A 202 1.05 20.33 18.18
N THR A 203 1.22 21.26 17.25
CA THR A 203 0.24 21.62 16.23
C THR A 203 0.90 21.75 14.86
N LEU A 204 0.09 21.61 13.80
CA LEU A 204 0.55 21.87 12.44
C LEU A 204 1.01 23.33 12.28
N THR A 205 0.27 24.29 12.81
CA THR A 205 0.60 25.72 12.75
C THR A 205 1.98 25.99 13.35
N GLU A 206 2.27 25.44 14.54
CA GLU A 206 3.59 25.56 15.17
C GLU A 206 4.72 25.07 14.23
N LEU A 207 4.50 23.96 13.54
CA LEU A 207 5.47 23.44 12.58
C LEU A 207 5.64 24.43 11.42
N LEU A 208 4.53 24.86 10.79
CA LEU A 208 4.57 25.73 9.60
C LEU A 208 5.27 27.07 9.86
N GLU A 209 5.04 27.68 11.02
CA GLU A 209 5.67 28.92 11.43
C GLU A 209 7.16 28.78 11.80
N SER A 210 7.59 27.55 12.13
CA SER A 210 8.94 27.29 12.63
C SER A 210 9.95 26.95 11.57
N VAL A 211 9.52 26.47 10.37
CA VAL A 211 10.43 25.85 9.38
C VAL A 211 10.49 26.62 8.07
N GLU A 212 11.51 26.31 7.24
CA GLU A 212 11.74 26.93 5.94
C GLU A 212 11.44 25.99 4.77
N THR A 213 11.25 24.71 5.05
CA THR A 213 10.87 23.70 4.06
C THR A 213 9.82 22.80 4.70
N VAL A 214 8.71 22.58 4.02
CA VAL A 214 7.62 21.69 4.45
C VAL A 214 7.47 20.57 3.45
N THR A 215 7.39 19.33 3.93
CA THR A 215 7.15 18.13 3.11
C THR A 215 6.04 17.29 3.69
N LEU A 216 5.12 16.83 2.82
CA LEU A 216 3.97 16.03 3.21
C LEU A 216 4.21 14.54 2.96
N HIS A 217 4.00 13.73 3.98
CA HIS A 217 4.09 12.26 3.96
C HIS A 217 2.90 11.62 4.68
N VAL A 218 1.71 12.17 4.47
CA VAL A 218 0.44 11.70 5.02
C VAL A 218 -0.17 10.59 4.15
N ASP A 219 -1.03 9.77 4.74
CA ASP A 219 -1.74 8.72 4.02
C ASP A 219 -2.95 9.23 3.21
N GLY A 220 -3.56 8.33 2.44
CA GLY A 220 -4.68 8.61 1.56
C GLY A 220 -6.06 8.47 2.19
N ARG A 221 -6.21 8.63 3.52
CA ARG A 221 -7.54 8.59 4.17
C ARG A 221 -8.41 9.78 3.77
N ASP A 222 -9.73 9.59 3.77
CA ASP A 222 -10.70 10.63 3.37
C ASP A 222 -10.55 11.93 4.18
N GLY A 223 -10.21 11.82 5.46
CA GLY A 223 -9.98 13.00 6.34
C GLY A 223 -8.80 13.89 5.95
N ASN A 224 -7.96 13.45 5.02
CA ASN A 224 -6.84 14.25 4.50
C ASN A 224 -7.19 14.99 3.19
N HIS A 225 -8.42 14.89 2.70
CA HIS A 225 -8.84 15.60 1.49
C HIS A 225 -8.86 17.11 1.72
N GLY A 226 -8.09 17.86 0.90
CA GLY A 226 -7.98 19.32 1.02
C GLY A 226 -7.33 19.82 2.32
N PHE A 227 -6.64 18.92 3.01
CA PHE A 227 -6.02 19.19 4.31
C PHE A 227 -5.02 20.35 4.28
N PHE A 228 -4.32 20.56 3.15
CA PHE A 228 -3.33 21.62 3.00
C PHE A 228 -3.80 22.66 1.98
N GLY A 229 -4.36 23.73 2.48
CA GLY A 229 -5.00 24.78 1.68
C GLY A 229 -4.47 26.18 1.95
N ALA A 230 -5.30 27.19 1.69
CA ALA A 230 -4.92 28.59 1.81
C ALA A 230 -4.46 28.99 3.21
N ALA A 231 -5.07 28.45 4.25
CA ALA A 231 -4.72 28.75 5.63
C ALA A 231 -3.32 28.20 5.99
N GLU A 232 -3.03 26.97 5.58
CA GLU A 232 -1.75 26.33 5.84
C GLU A 232 -0.62 27.02 5.06
N PHE A 233 -0.84 27.38 3.79
CA PHE A 233 0.14 28.17 3.03
C PHE A 233 0.38 29.54 3.66
N ALA A 234 -0.66 30.22 4.14
CA ALA A 234 -0.51 31.52 4.81
C ALA A 234 0.26 31.42 6.15
N ALA A 235 0.16 30.30 6.84
CA ALA A 235 0.91 30.04 8.09
C ALA A 235 2.38 29.70 7.85
N MET A 236 2.78 29.30 6.62
CA MET A 236 4.16 29.04 6.28
C MET A 236 4.97 30.35 6.30
N ARG A 237 6.25 30.24 6.61
CA ARG A 237 7.16 31.38 6.57
C ARG A 237 7.32 31.91 5.14
N PRO A 238 7.46 33.23 4.95
CA PRO A 238 7.76 33.81 3.64
C PRO A 238 9.01 33.18 3.02
N ARG A 239 8.93 32.87 1.72
CA ARG A 239 9.97 32.23 0.92
C ARG A 239 10.30 30.78 1.33
N SER A 240 9.35 30.09 1.93
CA SER A 240 9.46 28.65 2.23
C SER A 240 9.43 27.81 0.95
N LEU A 241 9.93 26.59 1.08
CA LEU A 241 9.83 25.53 0.07
C LEU A 241 8.73 24.53 0.49
N PHE A 242 8.02 23.99 -0.49
CA PHE A 242 6.93 23.06 -0.26
C PHE A 242 7.06 21.81 -1.13
N LEU A 243 6.83 20.61 -0.53
CA LEU A 243 6.85 19.33 -1.24
C LEU A 243 5.59 18.52 -0.92
N ASN A 244 5.01 17.90 -1.96
CA ASN A 244 3.99 16.87 -1.81
C ASN A 244 4.34 15.63 -2.63
N LEU A 245 4.81 14.59 -1.93
CA LEU A 245 5.07 13.26 -2.46
C LEU A 245 4.12 12.22 -1.82
N SER A 246 2.94 12.68 -1.34
CA SER A 246 1.99 11.83 -0.64
C SER A 246 0.77 11.47 -1.50
N ARG A 247 -0.25 12.36 -1.56
CA ARG A 247 -1.44 12.19 -2.41
C ARG A 247 -1.85 13.55 -2.99
N GLY A 248 -2.30 13.55 -4.25
CA GLY A 248 -2.64 14.79 -4.95
C GLY A 248 -3.82 15.55 -4.33
N PHE A 249 -4.84 14.84 -3.88
CA PHE A 249 -6.05 15.43 -3.29
C PHE A 249 -5.84 16.06 -1.90
N VAL A 250 -4.68 15.89 -1.30
CA VAL A 250 -4.33 16.48 0.00
C VAL A 250 -4.15 17.99 -0.09
N VAL A 251 -3.71 18.50 -1.25
CA VAL A 251 -3.28 19.89 -1.45
C VAL A 251 -4.22 20.66 -2.37
N ASP A 252 -4.60 21.88 -1.99
CA ASP A 252 -5.23 22.86 -2.88
C ASP A 252 -4.17 23.46 -3.83
N HIS A 253 -4.11 22.95 -5.05
CA HIS A 253 -3.16 23.40 -6.08
C HIS A 253 -3.38 24.87 -6.48
N ALA A 254 -4.64 25.35 -6.48
CA ALA A 254 -4.93 26.76 -6.80
C ALA A 254 -4.39 27.69 -5.71
N ALA A 255 -4.51 27.29 -4.43
CA ALA A 255 -3.88 28.03 -3.33
C ALA A 255 -2.35 27.99 -3.43
N LEU A 256 -1.75 26.84 -3.74
CA LEU A 256 -0.31 26.72 -3.95
C LEU A 256 0.17 27.64 -5.08
N ARG A 257 -0.51 27.63 -6.23
CA ARG A 257 -0.20 28.50 -7.36
C ARG A 257 -0.16 29.97 -6.94
N ARG A 258 -1.21 30.47 -6.28
CA ARG A 258 -1.27 31.88 -5.82
C ARG A 258 -0.10 32.23 -4.91
N ASN A 259 0.31 31.33 -4.02
CA ASN A 259 1.43 31.56 -3.10
C ASN A 259 2.80 31.51 -3.78
N ILE A 260 2.96 30.74 -4.87
CA ILE A 260 4.17 30.75 -5.69
C ILE A 260 4.23 32.06 -6.51
N GLU A 261 3.14 32.47 -7.16
CA GLU A 261 3.05 33.69 -7.96
C GLU A 261 3.30 34.95 -7.14
N SER A 262 2.82 34.98 -5.89
CA SER A 262 3.10 36.08 -4.95
C SER A 262 4.53 36.08 -4.40
N GLY A 263 5.28 34.98 -4.57
CA GLY A 263 6.63 34.80 -4.02
C GLY A 263 6.63 34.42 -2.52
N HIS A 264 5.47 34.18 -1.92
CA HIS A 264 5.38 33.69 -0.54
C HIS A 264 6.00 32.29 -0.42
N ILE A 265 5.71 31.39 -1.37
CA ILE A 265 6.39 30.12 -1.56
C ILE A 265 7.46 30.30 -2.64
N ALA A 266 8.73 30.05 -2.30
CA ALA A 266 9.87 30.28 -3.18
C ALA A 266 10.13 29.14 -4.18
N GLY A 267 9.52 27.98 -3.96
CA GLY A 267 9.57 26.82 -4.84
C GLY A 267 8.73 25.68 -4.29
N ALA A 268 8.28 24.82 -5.21
CA ALA A 268 7.51 23.65 -4.83
C ALA A 268 7.92 22.41 -5.64
N SER A 269 7.79 21.23 -5.05
CA SER A 269 7.90 19.95 -5.75
C SER A 269 6.65 19.12 -5.53
N ILE A 270 6.05 18.66 -6.63
CA ILE A 270 4.78 17.93 -6.64
C ILE A 270 4.96 16.68 -7.49
N ASP A 271 4.89 15.53 -6.83
CA ASP A 271 4.96 14.21 -7.47
C ASP A 271 3.58 13.59 -7.70
N VAL A 272 2.52 14.13 -7.06
CA VAL A 272 1.16 13.57 -7.05
C VAL A 272 0.12 14.64 -7.35
N PHE A 273 -0.95 14.28 -8.09
CA PHE A 273 -1.92 15.24 -8.59
C PHE A 273 -3.35 14.82 -8.28
N PRO A 274 -4.31 15.77 -8.14
CA PRO A 274 -5.72 15.44 -7.95
C PRO A 274 -6.33 14.62 -9.09
N ALA A 275 -5.85 14.86 -10.32
CA ALA A 275 -6.19 14.09 -11.51
C ALA A 275 -4.89 13.67 -12.20
N GLU A 276 -4.64 12.36 -12.22
CA GLU A 276 -3.47 11.77 -12.86
C GLU A 276 -3.87 11.08 -14.16
N PRO A 277 -3.09 11.25 -15.27
CA PRO A 277 -3.29 10.52 -16.50
C PRO A 277 -3.25 9.00 -16.28
N LYS A 278 -4.14 8.27 -16.96
CA LYS A 278 -4.22 6.80 -16.80
C LYS A 278 -3.22 6.04 -17.67
N GLY A 279 -2.77 6.66 -18.76
CA GLY A 279 -1.91 6.00 -19.73
C GLY A 279 -0.77 6.87 -20.23
N ARG A 280 0.23 6.19 -20.82
CA ARG A 280 1.37 6.85 -21.45
C ARG A 280 0.89 7.60 -22.70
N GLY A 281 1.03 8.92 -22.72
CA GLY A 281 0.64 9.77 -23.83
C GLY A 281 -0.67 10.53 -23.61
N ASP A 282 -1.41 10.29 -22.52
CA ASP A 282 -2.51 11.13 -22.12
C ASP A 282 -2.00 12.53 -21.76
N GLU A 283 -2.81 13.56 -22.08
CA GLU A 283 -2.42 14.93 -21.76
C GLU A 283 -2.41 15.15 -20.23
N PHE A 284 -1.29 15.63 -19.73
CA PHE A 284 -1.19 16.08 -18.34
C PHE A 284 -1.58 17.56 -18.24
N VAL A 285 -2.64 17.84 -17.50
CA VAL A 285 -3.13 19.20 -17.24
C VAL A 285 -2.92 19.55 -15.76
N SER A 286 -2.23 20.64 -15.49
CA SER A 286 -2.04 21.16 -14.14
C SER A 286 -1.81 22.67 -14.19
N GLU A 287 -2.44 23.37 -13.27
CA GLU A 287 -2.24 24.82 -13.07
C GLU A 287 -0.84 25.19 -12.54
N LEU A 288 -0.06 24.21 -12.11
CA LEU A 288 1.32 24.41 -11.63
C LEU A 288 2.37 24.40 -12.75
N ARG A 289 1.96 24.04 -13.98
CA ARG A 289 2.88 24.02 -15.15
C ARG A 289 3.42 25.41 -15.45
N GLY A 290 4.72 25.48 -15.77
CA GLY A 290 5.39 26.70 -16.19
C GLY A 290 5.74 27.67 -15.06
N LEU A 291 5.42 27.35 -13.81
CA LEU A 291 5.79 28.20 -12.68
C LEU A 291 7.30 28.12 -12.39
N PRO A 292 7.92 29.24 -11.97
CA PRO A 292 9.36 29.26 -11.69
C PRO A 292 9.69 28.45 -10.42
N ASN A 293 10.83 27.76 -10.43
CA ASN A 293 11.33 26.94 -9.33
C ASN A 293 10.31 25.88 -8.84
N VAL A 294 9.53 25.35 -9.77
CA VAL A 294 8.59 24.24 -9.52
C VAL A 294 9.10 22.98 -10.23
N ILE A 295 9.14 21.88 -9.52
CA ILE A 295 9.44 20.53 -10.01
C ILE A 295 8.11 19.77 -10.06
N LEU A 296 7.78 19.19 -11.21
CA LEU A 296 6.64 18.33 -11.39
C LEU A 296 7.14 16.97 -11.87
N THR A 297 6.79 15.92 -11.17
CA THR A 297 7.16 14.55 -11.51
C THR A 297 5.90 13.65 -11.62
N PRO A 298 5.88 12.67 -12.51
CA PRO A 298 4.67 11.91 -12.82
C PRO A 298 4.48 10.71 -11.86
N HIS A 299 4.35 10.99 -10.55
CA HIS A 299 4.12 10.02 -9.48
C HIS A 299 5.20 8.91 -9.47
N ILE A 300 6.47 9.34 -9.48
CA ILE A 300 7.63 8.45 -9.55
C ILE A 300 8.37 8.24 -8.23
N GLY A 301 7.88 8.80 -7.12
CA GLY A 301 8.54 8.68 -5.83
C GLY A 301 8.92 7.23 -5.45
N GLY A 302 8.06 6.28 -5.79
CA GLY A 302 8.32 4.85 -5.59
C GLY A 302 8.77 4.09 -6.83
N SER A 303 9.14 4.76 -7.92
CA SER A 303 9.40 4.13 -9.23
C SER A 303 10.89 4.00 -9.52
N THR A 304 11.63 3.29 -8.66
CA THR A 304 13.00 2.85 -8.92
C THR A 304 13.03 1.34 -9.20
N GLU A 305 14.07 0.85 -9.87
CA GLU A 305 14.24 -0.57 -10.17
C GLU A 305 14.27 -1.40 -8.89
N GLU A 306 15.02 -0.97 -7.89
CA GLU A 306 15.12 -1.60 -6.57
C GLU A 306 13.77 -1.67 -5.86
N ALA A 307 13.03 -0.55 -5.85
CA ALA A 307 11.71 -0.55 -5.21
C ALA A 307 10.72 -1.47 -5.91
N GLN A 308 10.75 -1.55 -7.25
CA GLN A 308 9.87 -2.47 -8.00
C GLN A 308 10.24 -3.94 -7.73
N GLN A 309 11.54 -4.25 -7.60
CA GLN A 309 12.00 -5.56 -7.20
C GLN A 309 11.54 -5.91 -5.78
N ASP A 310 11.83 -5.05 -4.81
CA ASP A 310 11.45 -5.24 -3.41
C ASP A 310 9.93 -5.39 -3.23
N ILE A 311 9.13 -4.59 -3.95
CA ILE A 311 7.67 -4.70 -3.99
C ILE A 311 7.27 -6.08 -4.54
N GLY A 312 7.90 -6.49 -5.64
CA GLY A 312 7.65 -7.77 -6.30
C GLY A 312 7.87 -8.95 -5.36
N GLU A 313 9.02 -9.02 -4.75
CA GLU A 313 9.39 -10.09 -3.80
C GLU A 313 8.51 -10.07 -2.54
N PHE A 314 8.25 -8.89 -1.99
CA PHE A 314 7.47 -8.75 -0.76
C PHE A 314 6.02 -9.22 -0.93
N VAL A 315 5.31 -8.71 -1.94
CA VAL A 315 3.89 -9.05 -2.15
C VAL A 315 3.75 -10.51 -2.58
N ALA A 316 4.60 -11.00 -3.51
CA ALA A 316 4.61 -12.41 -3.90
C ALA A 316 4.88 -13.33 -2.70
N GLY A 317 5.81 -12.93 -1.81
CA GLY A 317 6.06 -13.63 -0.55
C GLY A 317 4.83 -13.69 0.35
N LYS A 318 4.08 -12.57 0.50
CA LYS A 318 2.86 -12.54 1.31
C LYS A 318 1.74 -13.42 0.74
N LEU A 319 1.59 -13.43 -0.59
CA LEU A 319 0.64 -14.31 -1.25
C LEU A 319 1.02 -15.79 -1.06
N ALA A 320 2.30 -16.13 -1.19
CA ALA A 320 2.80 -17.50 -0.95
C ALA A 320 2.61 -17.92 0.51
N ASP A 321 2.98 -17.07 1.49
CA ASP A 321 2.75 -17.32 2.93
C ASP A 321 1.27 -17.59 3.24
N TYR A 322 0.37 -16.79 2.64
CA TYR A 322 -1.07 -16.95 2.81
C TYR A 322 -1.60 -18.26 2.20
N MET A 323 -1.09 -18.63 1.04
CA MET A 323 -1.48 -19.90 0.39
C MET A 323 -0.97 -21.11 1.17
N ALA A 324 0.27 -21.07 1.63
CA ALA A 324 0.92 -22.20 2.32
C ALA A 324 0.49 -22.38 3.77
N SER A 325 0.26 -21.27 4.50
CA SER A 325 0.05 -21.31 5.96
C SER A 325 -1.22 -20.63 6.46
N GLY A 326 -1.93 -19.91 5.59
CA GLY A 326 -3.06 -19.06 6.00
C GLY A 326 -2.63 -17.78 6.75
N ALA A 327 -1.35 -17.45 6.80
CA ALA A 327 -0.86 -16.26 7.51
C ALA A 327 -1.38 -14.97 6.87
N THR A 328 -1.96 -14.11 7.70
CA THR A 328 -2.53 -12.81 7.29
C THR A 328 -1.75 -11.62 7.82
N SER A 329 -0.51 -11.83 8.27
CA SER A 329 0.37 -10.75 8.73
C SER A 329 0.54 -9.68 7.65
N LEU A 330 0.22 -8.42 7.99
CA LEU A 330 0.20 -7.27 7.08
C LEU A 330 -0.90 -7.33 6.00
N SER A 331 -1.90 -8.18 6.15
CA SER A 331 -3.09 -8.07 5.30
C SER A 331 -3.81 -6.73 5.52
N VAL A 332 -4.30 -6.15 4.44
CA VAL A 332 -5.03 -4.88 4.47
C VAL A 332 -6.39 -5.05 5.15
N ASN A 333 -7.04 -6.19 4.93
CA ASN A 333 -8.45 -6.40 5.28
C ASN A 333 -8.72 -7.54 6.26
N MET A 334 -7.75 -8.43 6.52
CA MET A 334 -7.91 -9.53 7.46
C MET A 334 -7.27 -9.21 8.81
N PRO A 335 -7.70 -9.83 9.92
CA PRO A 335 -6.94 -9.81 11.18
C PRO A 335 -5.51 -10.30 10.95
N GLY A 336 -4.51 -9.54 11.43
CA GLY A 336 -3.10 -9.85 11.17
C GLY A 336 -2.58 -10.95 12.11
N ILE A 337 -2.70 -12.21 11.72
CA ILE A 337 -2.22 -13.36 12.49
C ILE A 337 -1.35 -14.30 11.66
N ALA A 338 -0.48 -15.03 12.34
CA ALA A 338 0.31 -16.12 11.78
C ALA A 338 0.51 -17.19 12.86
N LEU A 339 0.24 -18.43 12.52
CA LEU A 339 0.50 -19.59 13.35
C LEU A 339 1.62 -20.40 12.69
N PRO A 340 2.76 -20.65 13.35
CA PRO A 340 3.82 -21.46 12.78
C PRO A 340 3.29 -22.82 12.33
N ALA A 341 3.74 -23.29 11.17
CA ALA A 341 3.33 -24.59 10.67
C ALA A 341 4.02 -25.71 11.48
N GLY A 342 3.22 -26.65 11.98
CA GLY A 342 3.74 -27.93 12.48
C GLY A 342 3.90 -28.93 11.33
N SER A 343 4.88 -29.83 11.40
CA SER A 343 5.06 -30.87 10.38
C SER A 343 3.95 -31.93 10.48
N GLY A 344 3.35 -32.31 9.33
CA GLY A 344 2.37 -33.38 9.23
C GLY A 344 0.98 -33.04 9.79
N MET A 345 0.66 -31.76 9.96
CA MET A 345 -0.63 -31.32 10.49
C MET A 345 -1.54 -30.79 9.38
N HIS A 346 -2.83 -30.97 9.59
CA HIS A 346 -3.85 -30.37 8.75
C HIS A 346 -4.26 -29.03 9.37
N ARG A 347 -4.29 -27.95 8.56
CA ARG A 347 -4.71 -26.64 9.02
C ARG A 347 -6.05 -26.25 8.44
N LEU A 348 -6.98 -25.91 9.32
CA LEU A 348 -8.23 -25.26 8.95
C LEU A 348 -8.06 -23.75 9.03
N VAL A 349 -8.42 -23.07 7.97
CA VAL A 349 -8.39 -21.60 7.85
C VAL A 349 -9.82 -21.11 7.74
N HIS A 350 -10.35 -20.51 8.79
CA HIS A 350 -11.75 -20.16 8.91
C HIS A 350 -11.95 -18.66 9.09
N LEU A 351 -12.47 -18.00 8.07
CA LEU A 351 -12.95 -16.62 8.14
C LEU A 351 -14.44 -16.62 8.46
N HIS A 352 -14.84 -15.86 9.46
CA HIS A 352 -16.21 -15.81 9.94
C HIS A 352 -16.62 -14.40 10.37
N GLN A 353 -17.93 -14.18 10.58
CA GLN A 353 -18.43 -12.97 11.22
C GLN A 353 -17.98 -12.93 12.70
N ASN A 354 -17.50 -11.78 13.16
CA ASN A 354 -17.03 -11.58 14.53
C ASN A 354 -18.22 -11.38 15.49
N VAL A 355 -18.86 -12.49 15.87
CA VAL A 355 -19.96 -12.48 16.84
C VAL A 355 -19.65 -13.41 18.02
N PRO A 356 -20.22 -13.16 19.22
CA PRO A 356 -19.98 -14.00 20.39
C PRO A 356 -20.33 -15.47 20.15
N GLY A 357 -19.48 -16.37 20.65
CA GLY A 357 -19.73 -17.82 20.64
C GLY A 357 -19.22 -18.57 19.41
N VAL A 358 -18.70 -17.89 18.37
CA VAL A 358 -18.25 -18.57 17.13
C VAL A 358 -17.14 -19.57 17.41
N LEU A 359 -16.10 -19.19 18.17
CA LEU A 359 -15.00 -20.10 18.51
C LEU A 359 -15.48 -21.32 19.29
N ALA A 360 -16.43 -21.14 20.23
CA ALA A 360 -17.05 -22.25 20.95
C ALA A 360 -17.82 -23.19 20.02
N SER A 361 -18.52 -22.64 19.01
CA SER A 361 -19.25 -23.44 18.01
C SER A 361 -18.29 -24.20 17.10
N ILE A 362 -17.20 -23.60 16.64
CA ILE A 362 -16.16 -24.29 15.87
C ILE A 362 -15.60 -25.47 16.68
N ASN A 363 -15.18 -25.21 17.92
CA ASN A 363 -14.60 -26.26 18.78
C ASN A 363 -15.61 -27.37 19.15
N ARG A 364 -16.88 -27.03 19.27
CA ARG A 364 -17.93 -28.03 19.47
C ARG A 364 -18.07 -28.97 18.27
N VAL A 365 -18.12 -28.42 17.05
CA VAL A 365 -18.17 -29.27 15.83
C VAL A 365 -16.94 -30.18 15.76
N LEU A 366 -15.72 -29.67 16.00
CA LEU A 366 -14.53 -30.51 16.01
C LEU A 366 -14.60 -31.62 17.06
N ALA A 367 -15.07 -31.31 18.28
CA ALA A 367 -15.18 -32.26 19.36
C ALA A 367 -16.26 -33.35 19.09
N GLU A 368 -17.43 -32.99 18.53
CA GLU A 368 -18.49 -33.90 18.15
C GLU A 368 -18.05 -34.91 17.08
N HIS A 369 -17.11 -34.51 16.22
CA HIS A 369 -16.48 -35.40 15.23
C HIS A 369 -15.20 -36.08 15.72
N GLY A 370 -14.85 -35.94 16.99
CA GLY A 370 -13.66 -36.57 17.58
C GLY A 370 -12.32 -36.00 17.10
N VAL A 371 -12.32 -34.78 16.51
CA VAL A 371 -11.14 -34.13 16.00
C VAL A 371 -10.44 -33.35 17.13
N ASN A 372 -9.18 -33.72 17.42
CA ASN A 372 -8.37 -33.04 18.42
C ASN A 372 -7.68 -31.78 17.84
N VAL A 373 -7.72 -30.69 18.61
CA VAL A 373 -7.05 -29.43 18.26
C VAL A 373 -5.66 -29.42 18.87
N GLU A 374 -4.63 -29.31 18.04
CA GLU A 374 -3.23 -29.20 18.45
C GLU A 374 -2.84 -27.76 18.77
N SER A 375 -3.25 -26.84 17.90
CA SER A 375 -3.03 -25.40 18.05
C SER A 375 -4.18 -24.62 17.47
N GLN A 376 -4.52 -23.50 18.09
CA GLN A 376 -5.57 -22.62 17.57
C GLN A 376 -5.24 -21.16 17.85
N LEU A 377 -5.40 -20.30 16.84
CA LEU A 377 -5.19 -18.87 16.96
C LEU A 377 -6.38 -18.12 16.35
N LEU A 378 -7.02 -17.27 17.14
CA LEU A 378 -8.07 -16.36 16.70
C LEU A 378 -7.55 -14.94 16.65
N GLY A 379 -7.73 -14.27 15.52
CA GLY A 379 -7.62 -12.81 15.39
C GLY A 379 -8.97 -12.22 15.04
N THR A 380 -9.25 -11.01 15.52
CA THR A 380 -10.45 -10.25 15.15
C THR A 380 -10.09 -8.87 14.65
N ARG A 381 -10.86 -8.38 13.68
CA ARG A 381 -10.77 -7.03 13.16
C ARG A 381 -12.15 -6.59 12.69
N ASP A 382 -12.66 -5.55 13.30
CA ASP A 382 -14.00 -5.01 13.01
C ASP A 382 -15.07 -6.12 13.06
N GLU A 383 -15.78 -6.36 11.97
CA GLU A 383 -16.83 -7.36 11.84
C GLU A 383 -16.33 -8.77 11.44
N TYR A 384 -15.01 -8.97 11.33
CA TYR A 384 -14.39 -10.22 10.87
C TYR A 384 -13.58 -10.90 11.96
N GLY A 385 -13.77 -12.21 12.10
CA GLY A 385 -12.92 -13.11 12.86
C GLY A 385 -12.19 -14.08 11.92
N TYR A 386 -10.96 -14.38 12.23
CA TYR A 386 -10.11 -15.28 11.44
C TYR A 386 -9.44 -16.27 12.37
N VAL A 387 -9.70 -17.55 12.16
CA VAL A 387 -9.17 -18.64 12.99
C VAL A 387 -8.28 -19.55 12.17
N LEU A 388 -7.07 -19.76 12.66
CA LEU A 388 -6.18 -20.84 12.24
C LEU A 388 -6.28 -21.96 13.26
N THR A 389 -6.64 -23.19 12.85
CA THR A 389 -6.71 -24.35 13.72
C THR A 389 -5.90 -25.48 13.12
N ASP A 390 -4.89 -25.94 13.86
CA ASP A 390 -4.11 -27.12 13.51
C ASP A 390 -4.71 -28.35 14.18
N ILE A 391 -4.90 -29.40 13.40
CA ILE A 391 -5.45 -30.67 13.83
C ILE A 391 -4.50 -31.80 13.44
N GLY A 392 -4.26 -32.71 14.37
CA GLY A 392 -3.24 -33.77 14.25
C GLY A 392 -3.74 -35.08 13.63
N SER A 393 -5.01 -35.16 13.23
CA SER A 393 -5.61 -36.40 12.73
C SER A 393 -6.36 -36.19 11.42
N GLU A 394 -6.53 -37.27 10.66
CA GLU A 394 -7.46 -37.29 9.54
C GLU A 394 -8.88 -36.93 10.02
N TYR A 395 -9.56 -36.11 9.23
CA TYR A 395 -10.92 -35.66 9.48
C TYR A 395 -11.81 -36.02 8.28
N GLY A 396 -13.10 -36.30 8.56
CA GLY A 396 -14.07 -36.59 7.53
C GLY A 396 -14.52 -35.34 6.77
N GLU A 397 -15.05 -35.53 5.55
CA GLU A 397 -15.66 -34.43 4.76
C GLU A 397 -16.88 -33.80 5.47
N ASP A 398 -17.53 -34.52 6.36
CA ASP A 398 -18.64 -34.10 7.18
C ASP A 398 -18.28 -32.95 8.13
N VAL A 399 -17.07 -32.95 8.71
CA VAL A 399 -16.55 -31.86 9.55
C VAL A 399 -16.48 -30.55 8.74
N LEU A 400 -15.91 -30.63 7.53
CA LEU A 400 -15.78 -29.45 6.66
C LEU A 400 -17.15 -28.95 6.19
N ALA A 401 -18.07 -29.89 5.88
CA ALA A 401 -19.42 -29.54 5.47
C ALA A 401 -20.15 -28.80 6.61
N GLU A 402 -20.07 -29.31 7.86
CA GLU A 402 -20.71 -28.67 9.00
C GLU A 402 -20.11 -27.30 9.33
N LEU A 403 -18.78 -27.17 9.37
CA LEU A 403 -18.12 -25.89 9.59
C LEU A 403 -18.45 -24.88 8.48
N SER A 404 -18.53 -25.33 7.23
CA SER A 404 -18.90 -24.47 6.09
C SER A 404 -20.36 -24.05 6.12
N ALA A 405 -21.25 -24.90 6.67
CA ALA A 405 -22.68 -24.64 6.76
C ALA A 405 -23.05 -23.69 7.93
N MET A 406 -22.12 -23.38 8.83
CA MET A 406 -22.38 -22.43 9.91
C MET A 406 -22.81 -21.08 9.34
N PRO A 407 -23.90 -20.45 9.82
CA PRO A 407 -24.42 -19.19 9.27
C PRO A 407 -23.40 -18.04 9.29
N VAL A 408 -22.48 -18.09 10.22
CA VAL A 408 -21.43 -17.07 10.43
C VAL A 408 -20.18 -17.32 9.59
N THR A 409 -20.05 -18.49 8.94
CA THR A 409 -18.89 -18.78 8.08
C THR A 409 -18.95 -17.95 6.81
N ILE A 410 -17.87 -17.23 6.53
CA ILE A 410 -17.66 -16.49 5.29
C ILE A 410 -16.87 -17.37 4.31
N ARG A 411 -15.74 -17.92 4.77
CA ARG A 411 -14.90 -18.82 3.96
C ARG A 411 -14.15 -19.81 4.84
N LEU A 412 -14.14 -21.06 4.43
CA LEU A 412 -13.33 -22.13 5.03
C LEU A 412 -12.36 -22.68 3.99
N ARG A 413 -11.11 -22.87 4.36
CA ARG A 413 -10.06 -23.49 3.55
C ARG A 413 -9.34 -24.53 4.38
N THR A 414 -8.84 -25.56 3.72
CA THR A 414 -7.95 -26.56 4.32
C THR A 414 -6.58 -26.46 3.70
N LEU A 415 -5.56 -26.51 4.51
CA LEU A 415 -4.16 -26.57 4.11
C LEU A 415 -3.56 -27.83 4.69
N CYS A 416 -2.91 -28.62 3.85
CA CYS A 416 -2.15 -29.80 4.29
C CYS A 416 -0.67 -29.39 4.32
N SER A 417 -0.01 -29.54 5.46
CA SER A 417 1.44 -29.42 5.53
C SER A 417 2.07 -30.65 4.87
N PRO A 418 3.02 -30.47 3.95
CA PRO A 418 3.72 -31.62 3.32
C PRO A 418 4.53 -32.45 4.33
#